data_42d10b3423f2f964b1e1bc600b41b1a0
#
_entry.id   42d10b3423f2f964b1e1bc600b41b1a0
#
_cell.length_a   1.000
_cell.length_b   1.000
_cell.length_c   1.000
_cell.angle_alpha   90.00
_cell.angle_beta   90.00
_cell.angle_gamma   90.00
#
_symmetry.space_group_name_H-M   'P 1'
#
loop_
_entity.id
_entity.type
_entity.pdbx_description
1 polymer ?
#
loop_
_entity_poly.entity_id
_entity_poly.type
_entity_poly.pdbx_seq_one_letter_code
_entity_poly.pdbx_strand_id
1 'polypeptide(L)'
;MRYKSNEIREKYLNFFKTKNHVIIPSAPVVPDNDPTVLFNTAWMQPLVPYLLWERHPLGKRLSDSQKCVRTWDIEEVWDDSHLTFFEMLWNWSLWDYFKEDSIKYSYEFLTSPDWLALDPRKLAVTVFKWDQDAPKDDFSASVWESCGMPKGRISYLWKDDNWWAAWATWPCWPDTEIFYWVWESEFPPDWSNLETDEKNWMEIWNNVFMEYNRLPDGTLQKLPNQNVDTWMWLERITATLNWVKSVYETDIFSEILEEITKILWVPYNSETKKSMRVIADHSRTASVIISDWIVPSNVDQGYVLRRLIRIAVRQAQKLWYKWEFLYKVADKVIDKLWTAYPHMEEKREQIKAEIQKEEKQFGQTLEKWLKEFEKLVNGFEIAFQRTWKKIEIISWDKAFKLYDTYGFPLEMTKDLAFEHWLKVDEEWFQKANEEHQAKSRVWAEKKFKWGLADTWEETIALHSATHLLLAWLRKYVWPHVHQKGSNITPERLRFDFNNDEKLTPEVLSQLEDYVNGAISAWFTVFVEEMQKEKAKSDWVEWSFWEKYPEIVKVYNMVWTDGTVYSRELCWWPHVKDSSQMWKFKIKKEESSSAWVRRIKAILEK
;
A
#
# COMPACT_ATOMS: atom_id res chain seq x y z
N MET A 1 -24.36 17.74 -10.66
CA MET A 1 -24.43 16.36 -10.13
C MET A 1 -25.59 16.27 -9.14
N ARG A 2 -26.36 15.17 -9.20
CA ARG A 2 -27.51 14.93 -8.31
C ARG A 2 -27.06 14.47 -6.92
N TYR A 3 -26.00 13.67 -6.86
CA TYR A 3 -25.43 13.14 -5.61
C TYR A 3 -23.92 13.39 -5.56
N LYS A 4 -23.41 13.75 -4.38
CA LYS A 4 -21.99 13.82 -4.10
C LYS A 4 -21.52 12.55 -3.42
N SER A 5 -20.26 12.17 -3.64
CA SER A 5 -19.66 10.96 -3.04
C SER A 5 -19.75 10.94 -1.50
N ASN A 6 -19.54 12.08 -0.84
CA ASN A 6 -19.69 12.19 0.62
C ASN A 6 -21.13 11.90 1.09
N GLU A 7 -22.14 12.37 0.36
CA GLU A 7 -23.55 12.11 0.69
C GLU A 7 -23.89 10.62 0.56
N ILE A 8 -23.35 9.95 -0.45
CA ILE A 8 -23.54 8.50 -0.64
C ILE A 8 -22.88 7.73 0.50
N ARG A 9 -21.65 8.09 0.87
CA ARG A 9 -20.94 7.48 2.00
C ARG A 9 -21.74 7.63 3.31
N GLU A 10 -22.22 8.82 3.61
CA GLU A 10 -23.04 9.08 4.79
C GLU A 10 -24.37 8.32 4.77
N LYS A 11 -25.05 8.26 3.62
CA LYS A 11 -26.29 7.48 3.47
C LYS A 11 -26.05 6.01 3.75
N TYR A 12 -24.96 5.42 3.21
CA TYR A 12 -24.62 4.03 3.43
C TYR A 12 -24.37 3.72 4.90
N LEU A 13 -23.50 4.49 5.54
CA LEU A 13 -23.18 4.30 6.95
C LEU A 13 -24.42 4.50 7.85
N ASN A 14 -25.27 5.48 7.53
CA ASN A 14 -26.52 5.71 8.27
C ASN A 14 -27.54 4.59 8.05
N PHE A 15 -27.66 4.05 6.82
CA PHE A 15 -28.51 2.89 6.56
C PHE A 15 -28.10 1.70 7.44
N PHE A 16 -26.82 1.35 7.46
CA PHE A 16 -26.36 0.21 8.25
C PHE A 16 -26.43 0.45 9.77
N LYS A 17 -26.36 1.71 10.23
CA LYS A 17 -26.72 2.04 11.62
C LYS A 17 -28.18 1.67 11.93
N THR A 18 -29.13 1.89 11.00
CA THR A 18 -30.54 1.47 11.20
C THR A 18 -30.70 -0.05 11.29
N LYS A 19 -29.73 -0.80 10.72
CA LYS A 19 -29.67 -2.27 10.79
C LYS A 19 -28.80 -2.77 11.95
N ASN A 20 -28.52 -1.89 12.95
CA ASN A 20 -27.73 -2.18 14.16
C ASN A 20 -26.24 -2.50 13.88
N HIS A 21 -25.66 -1.95 12.82
CA HIS A 21 -24.21 -2.06 12.60
C HIS A 21 -23.47 -0.95 13.34
N VAL A 22 -22.33 -1.30 13.92
CA VAL A 22 -21.38 -0.34 14.49
C VAL A 22 -20.48 0.17 13.38
N ILE A 23 -20.36 1.49 13.27
CA ILE A 23 -19.45 2.10 12.31
C ILE A 23 -18.05 2.12 12.90
N ILE A 24 -17.12 1.50 12.19
CA ILE A 24 -15.71 1.44 12.54
C ILE A 24 -14.88 2.36 11.64
N PRO A 25 -13.72 2.85 12.08
CA PRO A 25 -12.86 3.66 11.25
C PRO A 25 -12.20 2.84 10.14
N SER A 26 -11.95 3.48 8.98
CA SER A 26 -11.16 2.88 7.90
C SER A 26 -9.76 2.49 8.40
N ALA A 27 -9.33 1.28 8.10
CA ALA A 27 -7.94 0.87 8.35
C ALA A 27 -6.97 1.62 7.42
N PRO A 28 -5.67 1.68 7.75
CA PRO A 28 -4.63 2.11 6.83
C PRO A 28 -4.64 1.28 5.55
N VAL A 29 -4.15 1.86 4.44
CA VAL A 29 -4.02 1.09 3.17
C VAL A 29 -2.93 0.02 3.23
N VAL A 30 -2.06 0.06 4.23
CA VAL A 30 -1.04 -0.96 4.48
C VAL A 30 -1.56 -1.89 5.58
N PRO A 31 -1.63 -3.21 5.34
CA PRO A 31 -2.08 -4.16 6.35
C PRO A 31 -1.09 -4.27 7.51
N ASP A 32 -1.60 -4.23 8.75
CA ASP A 32 -0.77 -4.31 9.95
C ASP A 32 -0.21 -5.73 10.20
N ASN A 33 -0.93 -6.77 9.80
CA ASN A 33 -0.64 -8.15 10.19
C ASN A 33 -0.57 -9.15 9.02
N ASP A 34 -0.57 -8.70 7.77
CA ASP A 34 -0.50 -9.57 6.60
C ASP A 34 0.73 -9.25 5.74
N PRO A 35 1.83 -10.01 5.86
CA PRO A 35 3.03 -9.82 5.06
C PRO A 35 2.90 -10.35 3.62
N THR A 36 1.78 -10.99 3.27
CA THR A 36 1.58 -11.60 1.95
C THR A 36 1.12 -10.59 0.90
N VAL A 37 0.57 -9.46 1.33
CA VAL A 37 0.11 -8.38 0.45
C VAL A 37 0.76 -7.05 0.81
N LEU A 38 1.02 -6.23 -0.19
CA LEU A 38 1.61 -4.90 0.01
C LEU A 38 0.59 -3.88 0.49
N PHE A 39 -0.65 -4.00 0.04
CA PHE A 39 -1.73 -3.07 0.37
C PHE A 39 -3.02 -3.83 0.65
N ASN A 40 -3.91 -3.22 1.40
CA ASN A 40 -5.27 -3.68 1.57
C ASN A 40 -6.03 -3.53 0.24
N THR A 41 -6.20 -4.63 -0.46
CA THR A 41 -6.93 -4.73 -1.74
C THR A 41 -8.41 -4.94 -1.53
N ALA A 42 -8.76 -5.43 -0.34
CA ALA A 42 -10.09 -5.68 0.19
C ALA A 42 -10.01 -5.62 1.72
N TRP A 43 -11.11 -5.25 2.38
CA TRP A 43 -11.13 -4.99 3.82
C TRP A 43 -11.10 -6.23 4.73
N MET A 44 -11.30 -7.41 4.22
CA MET A 44 -11.29 -8.59 5.07
C MET A 44 -9.95 -8.86 5.77
N GLN A 45 -8.83 -8.37 5.23
CA GLN A 45 -7.49 -8.62 5.78
C GLN A 45 -7.36 -8.20 7.26
N PRO A 46 -7.77 -7.01 7.69
CA PRO A 46 -7.79 -6.64 9.11
C PRO A 46 -8.80 -7.42 9.97
N LEU A 47 -9.83 -8.01 9.37
CA LEU A 47 -10.87 -8.74 10.09
C LEU A 47 -10.71 -10.27 10.08
N VAL A 48 -9.70 -10.81 9.43
CA VAL A 48 -9.45 -12.26 9.34
C VAL A 48 -9.57 -13.00 10.68
N PRO A 49 -8.99 -12.56 11.81
CA PRO A 49 -9.14 -13.24 13.10
C PRO A 49 -10.61 -13.38 13.52
N TYR A 50 -11.42 -12.35 13.28
CA TYR A 50 -12.83 -12.27 13.67
C TYR A 50 -13.74 -13.09 12.74
N LEU A 51 -13.34 -13.26 11.48
CA LEU A 51 -14.05 -14.12 10.54
C LEU A 51 -13.89 -15.61 10.87
N LEU A 52 -12.79 -15.99 11.52
CA LEU A 52 -12.47 -17.37 11.84
C LEU A 52 -13.02 -17.82 13.20
N TRP A 53 -12.69 -17.11 14.28
CA TRP A 53 -13.06 -17.56 15.64
C TRP A 53 -13.02 -16.51 16.75
N GLU A 54 -12.41 -15.35 16.52
CA GLU A 54 -12.33 -14.32 17.55
C GLU A 54 -13.63 -13.48 17.60
N ARG A 55 -13.93 -12.93 18.78
CA ARG A 55 -15.02 -11.99 18.91
C ARG A 55 -14.52 -10.56 18.70
N HIS A 56 -15.10 -9.85 17.73
CA HIS A 56 -14.77 -8.45 17.54
C HIS A 56 -15.25 -7.62 18.76
N PRO A 57 -14.41 -6.71 19.32
CA PRO A 57 -14.73 -5.98 20.56
C PRO A 57 -15.96 -5.06 20.42
N LEU A 58 -16.27 -4.59 19.20
CA LEU A 58 -17.40 -3.70 18.94
C LEU A 58 -18.70 -4.42 18.53
N GLY A 59 -18.70 -5.75 18.46
CA GLY A 59 -19.89 -6.54 18.18
C GLY A 59 -19.84 -7.35 16.90
N LYS A 60 -21.03 -7.83 16.46
CA LYS A 60 -21.14 -8.78 15.35
C LYS A 60 -21.52 -8.12 14.01
N ARG A 61 -22.07 -6.91 14.04
CA ARG A 61 -22.48 -6.16 12.85
C ARG A 61 -21.60 -4.94 12.73
N LEU A 62 -20.79 -4.88 11.69
CA LEU A 62 -19.83 -3.80 11.46
C LEU A 62 -20.07 -3.17 10.09
N SER A 63 -19.75 -1.89 9.97
CA SER A 63 -19.77 -1.20 8.66
C SER A 63 -18.75 -0.08 8.66
N ASP A 64 -18.17 0.20 7.48
CA ASP A 64 -17.28 1.34 7.27
C ASP A 64 -17.22 1.80 5.80
N SER A 65 -16.35 2.80 5.55
CA SER A 65 -15.88 3.20 4.23
C SER A 65 -14.37 3.00 4.20
N GLN A 66 -13.93 1.93 3.55
CA GLN A 66 -12.54 1.48 3.57
C GLN A 66 -11.73 1.98 2.38
N LYS A 67 -10.54 2.45 2.67
CA LYS A 67 -9.50 2.76 1.69
C LYS A 67 -8.89 1.48 1.13
N CYS A 68 -8.92 1.29 -0.19
CA CYS A 68 -8.34 0.12 -0.87
C CYS A 68 -7.36 0.55 -1.96
N VAL A 69 -6.28 -0.23 -2.15
CA VAL A 69 -5.29 -0.01 -3.21
C VAL A 69 -5.05 -1.31 -3.97
N ARG A 70 -5.35 -1.32 -5.27
CA ARG A 70 -5.06 -2.43 -6.18
C ARG A 70 -3.96 -2.05 -7.16
N THR A 71 -2.84 -2.73 -7.09
CA THR A 71 -1.65 -2.41 -7.89
C THR A 71 -1.63 -3.09 -9.25
N TRP A 72 -2.45 -4.12 -9.47
CA TRP A 72 -2.61 -4.76 -10.77
C TRP A 72 -3.45 -3.93 -11.74
N ASP A 73 -4.32 -3.03 -11.25
CA ASP A 73 -5.14 -2.15 -12.08
C ASP A 73 -4.39 -0.91 -12.60
N ILE A 74 -3.14 -0.68 -12.20
CA ILE A 74 -2.34 0.52 -12.54
C ILE A 74 -2.30 0.79 -14.06
N GLU A 75 -2.29 -0.25 -14.87
CA GLU A 75 -2.20 -0.11 -16.34
C GLU A 75 -3.56 0.15 -17.00
N GLU A 76 -4.66 -0.06 -16.28
CA GLU A 76 -6.03 0.05 -16.76
C GLU A 76 -6.77 1.32 -16.30
N VAL A 77 -6.19 2.10 -15.39
CA VAL A 77 -6.82 3.31 -14.78
C VAL A 77 -7.18 4.43 -15.77
N TRP A 78 -6.87 4.28 -17.04
CA TRP A 78 -7.30 5.23 -18.08
C TRP A 78 -8.69 4.94 -18.65
N ASP A 79 -9.27 3.79 -18.38
CA ASP A 79 -10.61 3.41 -18.80
C ASP A 79 -11.71 4.14 -18.02
N ASP A 80 -12.94 3.68 -18.04
CA ASP A 80 -14.07 4.38 -17.44
C ASP A 80 -14.38 3.94 -15.99
N SER A 81 -13.74 2.86 -15.46
CA SER A 81 -14.13 2.23 -14.19
C SER A 81 -12.97 1.77 -13.29
N HIS A 82 -11.76 1.51 -13.83
CA HIS A 82 -10.63 1.02 -13.04
C HIS A 82 -9.89 2.16 -12.34
N LEU A 83 -9.49 1.91 -11.10
CA LEU A 83 -8.80 2.85 -10.21
C LEU A 83 -7.73 2.12 -9.40
N THR A 84 -6.58 2.77 -9.18
CA THR A 84 -5.55 2.24 -8.26
C THR A 84 -5.96 2.40 -6.81
N PHE A 85 -6.45 3.57 -6.42
CA PHE A 85 -7.08 3.81 -5.11
C PHE A 85 -8.57 4.04 -5.29
N PHE A 86 -9.36 3.34 -4.49
CA PHE A 86 -10.81 3.48 -4.46
C PHE A 86 -11.34 3.24 -3.04
N GLU A 87 -12.59 3.61 -2.83
CA GLU A 87 -13.28 3.43 -1.57
C GLU A 87 -14.33 2.34 -1.69
N MET A 88 -14.26 1.36 -0.79
CA MET A 88 -15.31 0.37 -0.63
C MET A 88 -16.19 0.71 0.57
N LEU A 89 -17.47 0.75 0.36
CA LEU A 89 -18.49 0.85 1.39
C LEU A 89 -18.84 -0.57 1.82
N TRP A 90 -18.58 -0.92 3.08
CA TRP A 90 -18.60 -2.29 3.58
C TRP A 90 -19.59 -2.50 4.71
N ASN A 91 -20.16 -3.71 4.76
CA ASN A 91 -20.83 -4.22 5.94
C ASN A 91 -20.56 -5.71 6.17
N TRP A 92 -20.47 -6.09 7.43
CA TRP A 92 -20.25 -7.46 7.87
C TRP A 92 -21.30 -7.93 8.82
N SER A 93 -21.56 -9.26 8.72
CA SER A 93 -22.19 -10.06 9.76
C SER A 93 -21.20 -11.10 10.24
N LEU A 94 -20.76 -10.97 11.48
CA LEU A 94 -19.92 -11.94 12.17
C LEU A 94 -20.84 -12.87 12.98
N TRP A 95 -21.32 -13.96 12.31
CA TRP A 95 -22.17 -15.00 12.93
C TRP A 95 -23.54 -14.46 13.44
N ASP A 96 -24.16 -13.53 12.72
CA ASP A 96 -25.43 -12.95 13.14
C ASP A 96 -26.52 -13.17 12.08
N TYR A 97 -26.49 -12.46 10.95
CA TYR A 97 -27.39 -12.69 9.81
C TYR A 97 -26.60 -13.27 8.61
N PHE A 98 -27.33 -13.79 7.61
CA PHE A 98 -26.73 -14.43 6.44
C PHE A 98 -27.42 -14.01 5.14
N LYS A 99 -27.45 -14.86 4.11
CA LYS A 99 -27.89 -14.58 2.72
C LYS A 99 -29.18 -13.78 2.63
N GLU A 100 -30.24 -14.19 3.33
CA GLU A 100 -31.56 -13.58 3.22
C GLU A 100 -31.57 -12.11 3.63
N ASP A 101 -31.05 -11.79 4.81
CA ASP A 101 -31.00 -10.41 5.29
C ASP A 101 -30.02 -9.56 4.46
N SER A 102 -28.87 -10.12 4.08
CA SER A 102 -27.88 -9.42 3.27
C SER A 102 -28.46 -8.95 1.94
N ILE A 103 -29.10 -9.86 1.21
CA ILE A 103 -29.75 -9.57 -0.06
C ILE A 103 -30.86 -8.53 0.12
N LYS A 104 -31.70 -8.67 1.15
CA LYS A 104 -32.76 -7.71 1.44
C LYS A 104 -32.20 -6.33 1.79
N TYR A 105 -31.10 -6.25 2.56
CA TYR A 105 -30.49 -4.96 2.90
C TYR A 105 -29.88 -4.28 1.68
N SER A 106 -29.16 -4.99 0.84
CA SER A 106 -28.58 -4.41 -0.38
C SER A 106 -29.68 -3.93 -1.34
N TYR A 107 -30.74 -4.74 -1.54
CA TYR A 107 -31.88 -4.33 -2.38
C TYR A 107 -32.62 -3.12 -1.81
N GLU A 108 -32.92 -3.11 -0.51
CA GLU A 108 -33.58 -1.98 0.17
C GLU A 108 -32.76 -0.69 0.05
N PHE A 109 -31.45 -0.76 0.31
CA PHE A 109 -30.58 0.42 0.22
C PHE A 109 -30.55 0.99 -1.20
N LEU A 110 -30.46 0.13 -2.21
CA LEU A 110 -30.37 0.56 -3.61
C LEU A 110 -31.71 1.15 -4.11
N THR A 111 -32.85 0.55 -3.77
CA THR A 111 -34.14 0.83 -4.43
C THR A 111 -35.09 1.71 -3.62
N SER A 112 -34.96 1.76 -2.29
CA SER A 112 -35.85 2.56 -1.45
C SER A 112 -35.70 4.07 -1.73
N PRO A 113 -36.82 4.82 -1.82
CA PRO A 113 -36.80 6.28 -1.95
C PRO A 113 -36.09 7.03 -0.82
N ASP A 114 -36.03 6.44 0.37
CA ASP A 114 -35.34 7.02 1.53
C ASP A 114 -33.81 6.98 1.40
N TRP A 115 -33.29 6.10 0.53
CA TRP A 115 -31.87 5.88 0.36
C TRP A 115 -31.38 6.30 -1.03
N LEU A 116 -31.11 5.37 -1.96
CA LEU A 116 -30.55 5.70 -3.28
C LEU A 116 -31.61 5.84 -4.37
N ALA A 117 -32.80 5.26 -4.20
CA ALA A 117 -33.92 5.35 -5.13
C ALA A 117 -33.57 4.95 -6.59
N LEU A 118 -32.70 3.94 -6.75
CA LEU A 118 -32.40 3.37 -8.08
C LEU A 118 -33.64 2.66 -8.63
N ASP A 119 -33.84 2.76 -9.95
CA ASP A 119 -34.91 2.05 -10.62
C ASP A 119 -34.63 0.54 -10.66
N PRO A 120 -35.41 -0.33 -10.00
CA PRO A 120 -35.17 -1.76 -9.97
C PRO A 120 -35.22 -2.42 -11.34
N ARG A 121 -35.87 -1.80 -12.35
CA ARG A 121 -35.88 -2.30 -13.73
C ARG A 121 -34.53 -2.23 -14.42
N LYS A 122 -33.59 -1.45 -13.86
CA LYS A 122 -32.22 -1.27 -14.33
C LYS A 122 -31.21 -2.11 -13.54
N LEU A 123 -31.67 -2.97 -12.65
CA LEU A 123 -30.84 -3.88 -11.88
C LEU A 123 -30.83 -5.27 -12.53
N ALA A 124 -29.67 -5.93 -12.44
CA ALA A 124 -29.49 -7.36 -12.69
C ALA A 124 -28.58 -7.93 -11.62
N VAL A 125 -28.69 -9.23 -11.37
CA VAL A 125 -27.90 -9.89 -10.34
C VAL A 125 -27.33 -11.20 -10.86
N THR A 126 -26.21 -11.63 -10.27
CA THR A 126 -25.62 -12.94 -10.51
C THR A 126 -25.76 -13.82 -9.29
N VAL A 127 -25.75 -15.13 -9.48
CA VAL A 127 -25.70 -16.14 -8.43
C VAL A 127 -24.85 -17.31 -8.92
N PHE A 128 -24.24 -18.03 -8.00
CA PHE A 128 -23.38 -19.16 -8.34
C PHE A 128 -24.13 -20.29 -9.04
N LYS A 129 -23.60 -20.74 -10.19
CA LYS A 129 -24.24 -21.72 -11.04
C LYS A 129 -24.17 -23.14 -10.47
N TRP A 130 -23.02 -23.64 -10.21
CA TRP A 130 -22.62 -24.88 -9.52
C TRP A 130 -21.20 -25.30 -9.95
N ASP A 131 -20.51 -26.09 -9.15
CA ASP A 131 -19.38 -26.92 -9.55
C ASP A 131 -19.30 -28.19 -8.68
N GLN A 132 -18.18 -28.94 -8.77
CA GLN A 132 -17.97 -30.12 -7.93
C GLN A 132 -17.78 -29.78 -6.44
N ASP A 133 -17.47 -28.55 -6.13
CA ASP A 133 -17.15 -28.06 -4.77
C ASP A 133 -18.37 -27.50 -4.05
N ALA A 134 -19.32 -26.89 -4.79
CA ALA A 134 -20.51 -26.27 -4.21
C ALA A 134 -21.75 -26.41 -5.12
N PRO A 135 -22.95 -26.57 -4.52
CA PRO A 135 -24.21 -26.66 -5.26
C PRO A 135 -24.62 -25.31 -5.83
N LYS A 136 -25.55 -25.36 -6.77
CA LYS A 136 -26.24 -24.20 -7.34
C LYS A 136 -26.89 -23.37 -6.24
N ASP A 137 -26.73 -22.03 -6.26
CA ASP A 137 -27.31 -21.14 -5.25
C ASP A 137 -28.74 -20.69 -5.60
N ASP A 138 -29.65 -21.69 -5.66
CA ASP A 138 -31.08 -21.44 -5.86
C ASP A 138 -31.72 -20.68 -4.69
N PHE A 139 -31.09 -20.72 -3.49
CA PHE A 139 -31.59 -19.98 -2.34
C PHE A 139 -31.43 -18.47 -2.55
N SER A 140 -30.24 -17.98 -2.89
CA SER A 140 -30.02 -16.56 -3.18
C SER A 140 -30.90 -16.07 -4.33
N ALA A 141 -31.06 -16.88 -5.39
CA ALA A 141 -31.95 -16.56 -6.49
C ALA A 141 -33.40 -16.38 -6.02
N SER A 142 -33.90 -17.30 -5.15
CA SER A 142 -35.25 -17.19 -4.60
C SER A 142 -35.47 -15.97 -3.72
N VAL A 143 -34.45 -15.55 -2.97
CA VAL A 143 -34.50 -14.31 -2.17
C VAL A 143 -34.56 -13.10 -3.09
N TRP A 144 -33.75 -13.05 -4.17
CA TRP A 144 -33.83 -11.98 -5.16
C TRP A 144 -35.20 -11.89 -5.81
N GLU A 145 -35.79 -13.02 -6.20
CA GLU A 145 -37.18 -13.06 -6.72
C GLU A 145 -38.18 -12.50 -5.69
N SER A 146 -38.02 -12.84 -4.41
CA SER A 146 -38.88 -12.33 -3.33
C SER A 146 -38.78 -10.81 -3.12
N CYS A 147 -37.61 -10.22 -3.43
CA CYS A 147 -37.41 -8.78 -3.44
C CYS A 147 -38.02 -8.08 -4.67
N GLY A 148 -38.47 -8.84 -5.68
CA GLY A 148 -39.06 -8.31 -6.90
C GLY A 148 -38.13 -8.31 -8.12
N MET A 149 -36.96 -8.95 -8.04
CA MET A 149 -36.07 -9.11 -9.19
C MET A 149 -36.66 -10.08 -10.22
N PRO A 150 -36.82 -9.66 -11.49
CA PRO A 150 -37.35 -10.56 -12.53
C PRO A 150 -36.39 -11.72 -12.79
N LYS A 151 -36.92 -12.92 -13.01
CA LYS A 151 -36.11 -14.13 -13.31
C LYS A 151 -35.11 -13.94 -14.45
N GLY A 152 -35.49 -13.20 -15.50
CA GLY A 152 -34.61 -12.89 -16.64
C GLY A 152 -33.45 -11.94 -16.31
N ARG A 153 -33.40 -11.38 -15.08
CA ARG A 153 -32.32 -10.52 -14.57
C ARG A 153 -31.46 -11.22 -13.53
N ILE A 154 -31.69 -12.51 -13.27
CA ILE A 154 -30.88 -13.35 -12.38
C ILE A 154 -30.08 -14.29 -13.25
N SER A 155 -28.77 -14.05 -13.36
CA SER A 155 -27.84 -14.86 -14.15
C SER A 155 -27.12 -15.86 -13.26
N TYR A 156 -26.96 -17.09 -13.73
CA TYR A 156 -26.20 -18.12 -13.03
C TYR A 156 -24.83 -18.25 -13.67
N LEU A 157 -23.79 -17.74 -13.01
CA LEU A 157 -22.45 -17.73 -13.53
C LEU A 157 -21.53 -18.75 -12.83
N TRP A 158 -20.41 -19.04 -13.48
CA TRP A 158 -19.46 -20.02 -13.02
C TRP A 158 -18.53 -19.47 -11.94
N LYS A 159 -17.59 -20.31 -11.50
CA LYS A 159 -16.62 -20.01 -10.45
C LYS A 159 -15.71 -18.82 -10.76
N ASP A 160 -15.45 -18.55 -12.01
CA ASP A 160 -14.62 -17.42 -12.43
C ASP A 160 -15.29 -16.07 -12.14
N ASP A 161 -16.63 -16.04 -12.10
CA ASP A 161 -17.43 -14.84 -11.90
C ASP A 161 -18.07 -14.75 -10.50
N ASN A 162 -18.59 -15.87 -9.98
CA ASN A 162 -19.35 -15.90 -8.71
C ASN A 162 -18.73 -16.76 -7.62
N TRP A 163 -17.41 -16.73 -7.51
CA TRP A 163 -16.70 -17.41 -6.44
C TRP A 163 -15.55 -16.59 -5.93
N TRP A 164 -15.65 -16.11 -4.73
CA TRP A 164 -14.58 -15.36 -4.12
C TRP A 164 -13.66 -16.26 -3.27
N ALA A 165 -12.33 -16.07 -3.36
CA ALA A 165 -11.33 -16.75 -2.55
C ALA A 165 -10.18 -15.77 -2.25
N ALA A 166 -9.91 -15.53 -0.96
CA ALA A 166 -8.85 -14.62 -0.54
C ALA A 166 -7.45 -15.12 -0.94
N TRP A 167 -7.20 -16.42 -0.76
CA TRP A 167 -5.92 -17.10 -1.00
C TRP A 167 -6.13 -18.57 -1.39
N ALA A 168 -5.02 -19.25 -1.67
CA ALA A 168 -5.04 -20.68 -2.04
C ALA A 168 -5.55 -21.60 -0.92
N THR A 169 -5.49 -21.20 0.35
CA THR A 169 -5.81 -22.03 1.54
C THR A 169 -6.57 -21.24 2.61
N TRP A 170 -7.74 -20.67 2.30
CA TRP A 170 -8.48 -19.84 3.25
C TRP A 170 -9.98 -19.91 2.97
N PRO A 171 -10.81 -19.23 3.78
CA PRO A 171 -12.23 -19.14 3.50
C PRO A 171 -12.50 -18.76 2.05
N CYS A 172 -13.38 -19.51 1.40
CA CYS A 172 -13.83 -19.28 0.04
C CYS A 172 -15.33 -19.59 -0.05
N TRP A 173 -16.04 -18.97 -1.01
CA TRP A 173 -17.49 -18.98 -1.02
C TRP A 173 -18.10 -18.50 -2.32
N PRO A 174 -19.32 -18.95 -2.61
CA PRO A 174 -20.13 -18.33 -3.65
C PRO A 174 -20.58 -16.93 -3.22
N ASP A 175 -20.69 -16.03 -4.17
CA ASP A 175 -21.20 -14.69 -4.01
C ASP A 175 -22.39 -14.40 -4.91
N THR A 176 -22.98 -13.22 -4.73
CA THR A 176 -24.02 -12.67 -5.61
C THR A 176 -23.74 -11.19 -5.81
N GLU A 177 -23.52 -10.85 -7.06
CA GLU A 177 -23.21 -9.49 -7.47
C GLU A 177 -24.43 -8.75 -7.96
N ILE A 178 -24.42 -7.42 -7.83
CA ILE A 178 -25.48 -6.55 -8.29
C ILE A 178 -24.92 -5.61 -9.33
N PHE A 179 -25.56 -5.57 -10.48
CA PHE A 179 -25.19 -4.73 -11.61
C PHE A 179 -26.27 -3.72 -11.93
N TYR A 180 -25.84 -2.59 -12.48
CA TYR A 180 -26.72 -1.54 -12.96
C TYR A 180 -26.52 -1.28 -14.44
N TRP A 181 -27.64 -1.05 -15.16
CA TRP A 181 -27.64 -0.76 -16.58
C TRP A 181 -27.04 0.62 -16.88
N VAL A 182 -25.98 0.67 -17.68
CA VAL A 182 -25.23 1.90 -17.99
C VAL A 182 -25.25 2.29 -19.47
N TRP A 183 -25.99 1.54 -20.28
CA TRP A 183 -26.08 1.79 -21.71
C TRP A 183 -26.95 3.00 -22.06
N GLU A 184 -26.92 3.45 -23.35
CA GLU A 184 -27.60 4.66 -23.82
C GLU A 184 -29.14 4.53 -23.84
N SER A 185 -29.68 3.31 -23.94
CA SER A 185 -31.12 3.09 -23.83
C SER A 185 -31.61 3.33 -22.39
N GLU A 186 -32.78 3.91 -22.24
CA GLU A 186 -33.34 4.21 -20.94
C GLU A 186 -33.49 2.98 -20.04
N PHE A 187 -33.85 1.82 -20.64
CA PHE A 187 -33.98 0.55 -19.96
C PHE A 187 -33.28 -0.57 -20.73
N PRO A 188 -32.79 -1.60 -20.02
CA PRO A 188 -32.22 -2.78 -20.66
C PRO A 188 -33.30 -3.55 -21.43
N PRO A 189 -32.99 -4.07 -22.64
CA PRO A 189 -33.87 -4.97 -23.35
C PRO A 189 -34.20 -6.22 -22.52
N ASP A 190 -35.37 -6.84 -22.74
CA ASP A 190 -35.80 -8.00 -21.94
C ASP A 190 -34.82 -9.19 -22.00
N TRP A 191 -34.10 -9.34 -23.11
CA TRP A 191 -33.11 -10.40 -23.32
C TRP A 191 -31.73 -10.09 -22.68
N SER A 192 -31.46 -8.84 -22.31
CA SER A 192 -30.14 -8.42 -21.78
C SER A 192 -30.00 -8.84 -20.31
N ASN A 193 -28.97 -9.57 -20.00
CA ASN A 193 -28.54 -9.93 -18.65
C ASN A 193 -27.02 -10.21 -18.66
N LEU A 194 -26.43 -10.67 -17.55
CA LEU A 194 -24.98 -10.86 -17.44
C LEU A 194 -24.45 -12.04 -18.31
N GLU A 195 -25.30 -13.01 -18.65
CA GLU A 195 -24.92 -14.11 -19.54
C GLU A 195 -24.89 -13.69 -21.02
N THR A 196 -25.67 -12.69 -21.41
CA THR A 196 -25.89 -12.33 -22.83
C THR A 196 -25.27 -10.99 -23.23
N ASP A 197 -25.02 -10.08 -22.28
CA ASP A 197 -24.67 -8.69 -22.58
C ASP A 197 -23.91 -7.99 -21.43
N GLU A 198 -22.97 -8.68 -20.80
CA GLU A 198 -22.20 -8.23 -19.63
C GLU A 198 -21.64 -6.80 -19.76
N LYS A 199 -21.06 -6.47 -20.92
CA LYS A 199 -20.39 -5.17 -21.17
C LYS A 199 -21.24 -3.91 -20.97
N ASN A 200 -22.58 -4.06 -20.97
CA ASN A 200 -23.53 -2.96 -20.80
C ASN A 200 -24.04 -2.84 -19.34
N TRP A 201 -23.52 -3.67 -18.46
CA TRP A 201 -23.84 -3.71 -17.06
C TRP A 201 -22.60 -3.36 -16.23
N MET A 202 -22.75 -2.45 -15.28
CA MET A 202 -21.67 -2.07 -14.35
C MET A 202 -21.92 -2.75 -13.00
N GLU A 203 -20.98 -3.52 -12.53
CA GLU A 203 -20.99 -4.05 -11.16
C GLU A 203 -20.92 -2.88 -10.17
N ILE A 204 -21.91 -2.82 -9.26
CA ILE A 204 -22.01 -1.77 -8.24
C ILE A 204 -21.89 -2.31 -6.82
N TRP A 205 -22.24 -3.58 -6.58
CA TRP A 205 -22.23 -4.20 -5.25
C TRP A 205 -21.96 -5.71 -5.36
N ASN A 206 -21.25 -6.27 -4.38
CA ASN A 206 -21.07 -7.70 -4.26
C ASN A 206 -21.43 -8.16 -2.83
N ASN A 207 -22.21 -9.22 -2.71
CA ASN A 207 -22.58 -9.89 -1.46
C ASN A 207 -21.88 -11.24 -1.39
N VAL A 208 -20.92 -11.38 -0.48
CA VAL A 208 -20.11 -12.57 -0.30
C VAL A 208 -20.56 -13.34 0.93
N PHE A 209 -20.82 -14.65 0.77
CA PHE A 209 -21.41 -15.51 1.80
C PHE A 209 -20.43 -16.58 2.25
N MET A 210 -19.67 -16.30 3.32
CA MET A 210 -18.60 -17.17 3.80
C MET A 210 -19.14 -18.46 4.42
N GLU A 211 -19.06 -19.55 3.68
CA GLU A 211 -19.54 -20.88 4.07
C GLU A 211 -18.43 -21.92 4.20
N TYR A 212 -17.33 -21.79 3.48
CA TYR A 212 -16.31 -22.84 3.34
C TYR A 212 -14.92 -22.32 3.72
N ASN A 213 -14.06 -23.26 4.17
CA ASN A 213 -12.65 -23.07 4.33
C ASN A 213 -11.91 -24.05 3.40
N ARG A 214 -11.02 -23.55 2.55
CA ARG A 214 -10.19 -24.38 1.68
C ARG A 214 -8.95 -24.83 2.45
N LEU A 215 -8.81 -26.15 2.59
CA LEU A 215 -7.66 -26.78 3.23
C LEU A 215 -6.45 -26.82 2.28
N PRO A 216 -5.22 -27.09 2.77
CA PRO A 216 -4.00 -27.16 1.96
C PRO A 216 -4.03 -28.23 0.85
N ASP A 217 -4.87 -29.26 0.98
CA ASP A 217 -5.08 -30.31 -0.01
C ASP A 217 -6.12 -29.92 -1.08
N GLY A 218 -6.67 -28.70 -1.00
CA GLY A 218 -7.67 -28.16 -1.91
C GLY A 218 -9.13 -28.54 -1.57
N THR A 219 -9.37 -29.37 -0.55
CA THR A 219 -10.73 -29.75 -0.14
C THR A 219 -11.43 -28.61 0.59
N LEU A 220 -12.76 -28.52 0.41
CA LEU A 220 -13.60 -27.53 1.09
C LEU A 220 -14.21 -28.12 2.36
N GLN A 221 -13.98 -27.46 3.47
CA GLN A 221 -14.62 -27.78 4.75
C GLN A 221 -15.64 -26.68 5.08
N LYS A 222 -16.86 -27.09 5.41
CA LYS A 222 -17.90 -26.13 5.82
C LYS A 222 -17.50 -25.43 7.13
N LEU A 223 -17.59 -24.12 7.16
CA LEU A 223 -17.32 -23.32 8.37
C LEU A 223 -18.40 -23.61 9.43
N PRO A 224 -18.04 -23.65 10.71
CA PRO A 224 -19.00 -23.83 11.81
C PRO A 224 -19.95 -22.63 11.95
N ASN A 225 -19.50 -21.46 11.54
CA ASN A 225 -20.26 -20.21 11.58
C ASN A 225 -20.24 -19.56 10.19
N GLN A 226 -21.36 -18.98 9.82
CA GLN A 226 -21.53 -18.29 8.54
C GLN A 226 -21.32 -16.79 8.74
N ASN A 227 -20.55 -16.17 7.85
CA ASN A 227 -20.32 -14.73 7.84
C ASN A 227 -20.85 -14.12 6.56
N VAL A 228 -21.16 -12.84 6.62
CA VAL A 228 -21.45 -12.01 5.45
C VAL A 228 -20.36 -10.96 5.34
N ASP A 229 -19.88 -10.79 4.12
CA ASP A 229 -18.94 -9.77 3.71
C ASP A 229 -19.47 -9.11 2.44
N THR A 230 -19.89 -7.87 2.49
CA THR A 230 -20.44 -7.20 1.31
C THR A 230 -19.77 -5.88 1.07
N TRP A 231 -19.57 -5.55 -0.20
CA TRP A 231 -18.99 -4.27 -0.57
C TRP A 231 -19.66 -3.61 -1.76
N MET A 232 -19.69 -2.28 -1.71
CA MET A 232 -20.16 -1.42 -2.79
C MET A 232 -19.06 -0.41 -3.15
N TRP A 233 -18.77 -0.27 -4.44
CA TRP A 233 -17.76 0.68 -4.92
C TRP A 233 -18.33 2.10 -4.89
N LEU A 234 -17.73 2.97 -4.06
CA LEU A 234 -18.19 4.36 -3.94
C LEU A 234 -18.12 5.10 -5.27
N GLU A 235 -17.04 4.95 -6.01
CA GLU A 235 -16.82 5.63 -7.28
C GLU A 235 -17.82 5.17 -8.35
N ARG A 236 -18.06 3.86 -8.46
CA ARG A 236 -18.99 3.29 -9.43
C ARG A 236 -20.45 3.66 -9.12
N ILE A 237 -20.87 3.56 -7.86
CA ILE A 237 -22.25 3.97 -7.47
C ILE A 237 -22.44 5.48 -7.63
N THR A 238 -21.41 6.29 -7.39
CA THR A 238 -21.46 7.73 -7.62
C THR A 238 -21.67 8.04 -9.12
N ALA A 239 -20.97 7.35 -10.01
CA ALA A 239 -21.16 7.48 -11.46
C ALA A 239 -22.58 7.09 -11.87
N THR A 240 -23.06 5.93 -11.40
CA THR A 240 -24.41 5.40 -11.65
C THR A 240 -25.51 6.40 -11.26
N LEU A 241 -25.45 6.93 -10.03
CA LEU A 241 -26.46 7.88 -9.50
C LEU A 241 -26.46 9.22 -10.23
N ASN A 242 -25.33 9.61 -10.81
CA ASN A 242 -25.18 10.84 -11.58
C ASN A 242 -25.37 10.68 -13.09
N TRP A 243 -25.67 9.45 -13.58
CA TRP A 243 -25.91 9.15 -14.99
C TRP A 243 -24.69 9.48 -15.87
N VAL A 244 -23.49 9.29 -15.35
CA VAL A 244 -22.25 9.47 -16.09
C VAL A 244 -21.62 8.13 -16.42
N LYS A 245 -20.91 8.03 -17.55
CA LYS A 245 -20.32 6.77 -18.03
C LYS A 245 -19.02 6.42 -17.32
N SER A 246 -18.32 7.44 -16.82
CA SER A 246 -16.98 7.25 -16.25
C SER A 246 -16.94 7.76 -14.81
N VAL A 247 -16.23 7.05 -13.95
CA VAL A 247 -15.93 7.49 -12.57
C VAL A 247 -15.18 8.83 -12.56
N TYR A 248 -14.44 9.15 -13.62
CA TYR A 248 -13.73 10.40 -13.78
C TYR A 248 -14.63 11.63 -14.03
N GLU A 249 -15.90 11.42 -14.33
CA GLU A 249 -16.89 12.49 -14.49
C GLU A 249 -17.64 12.81 -13.19
N THR A 250 -17.34 12.07 -12.11
CA THR A 250 -17.94 12.28 -10.78
C THR A 250 -17.27 13.45 -10.03
N ASP A 251 -17.87 13.88 -8.92
CA ASP A 251 -17.28 14.90 -8.02
C ASP A 251 -15.94 14.46 -7.39
N ILE A 252 -15.66 13.17 -7.40
CA ILE A 252 -14.40 12.61 -6.90
C ILE A 252 -13.21 13.07 -7.75
N PHE A 253 -13.39 13.06 -9.09
CA PHE A 253 -12.31 13.34 -10.04
C PHE A 253 -12.45 14.64 -10.82
N SER A 254 -13.68 15.11 -11.08
CA SER A 254 -13.90 16.28 -11.94
C SER A 254 -13.12 17.51 -11.52
N GLU A 255 -13.12 17.84 -10.22
CA GLU A 255 -12.38 18.99 -9.70
C GLU A 255 -10.85 18.78 -9.72
N ILE A 256 -10.38 17.53 -9.57
CA ILE A 256 -8.94 17.19 -9.71
C ILE A 256 -8.51 17.36 -11.16
N LEU A 257 -9.32 16.89 -12.12
CA LEU A 257 -9.08 17.05 -13.55
C LEU A 257 -9.12 18.51 -13.99
N GLU A 258 -10.03 19.33 -13.43
CA GLU A 258 -10.06 20.77 -13.64
C GLU A 258 -8.76 21.44 -13.15
N GLU A 259 -8.26 21.03 -11.99
CA GLU A 259 -7.01 21.57 -11.45
C GLU A 259 -5.81 21.15 -12.31
N ILE A 260 -5.75 19.90 -12.75
CA ILE A 260 -4.74 19.43 -13.70
C ILE A 260 -4.80 20.25 -15.02
N THR A 261 -6.00 20.49 -15.57
CA THR A 261 -6.21 21.33 -16.76
C THR A 261 -5.64 22.73 -16.58
N LYS A 262 -5.90 23.36 -15.42
CA LYS A 262 -5.36 24.70 -15.10
C LYS A 262 -3.85 24.70 -14.98
N ILE A 263 -3.28 23.71 -14.30
CA ILE A 263 -1.82 23.63 -14.08
C ILE A 263 -1.07 23.35 -15.38
N LEU A 264 -1.55 22.37 -16.17
CA LEU A 264 -0.86 21.95 -17.39
C LEU A 264 -1.16 22.84 -18.59
N TRP A 265 -2.19 23.70 -18.55
CA TRP A 265 -2.71 24.50 -19.67
C TRP A 265 -3.14 23.66 -20.88
N VAL A 266 -3.64 22.44 -20.59
CA VAL A 266 -4.06 21.47 -21.60
C VAL A 266 -5.53 21.10 -21.35
N PRO A 267 -6.42 21.14 -22.37
CA PRO A 267 -7.82 20.77 -22.19
C PRO A 267 -7.99 19.27 -21.97
N TYR A 268 -8.98 18.88 -21.17
CA TYR A 268 -9.39 17.49 -21.03
C TYR A 268 -10.29 17.09 -22.21
N ASN A 269 -9.76 16.26 -23.12
CA ASN A 269 -10.46 15.80 -24.32
C ASN A 269 -10.02 14.37 -24.70
N SER A 270 -10.49 13.85 -25.84
CA SER A 270 -10.18 12.49 -26.31
C SER A 270 -8.68 12.17 -26.46
N GLU A 271 -7.85 13.16 -26.77
CA GLU A 271 -6.40 12.97 -26.97
C GLU A 271 -5.63 13.00 -25.65
N THR A 272 -6.10 13.81 -24.68
CA THR A 272 -5.42 14.07 -23.42
C THR A 272 -5.97 13.27 -22.25
N LYS A 273 -7.20 12.73 -22.38
CA LYS A 273 -7.94 12.07 -21.29
C LYS A 273 -7.14 10.95 -20.63
N LYS A 274 -6.46 10.10 -21.40
CA LYS A 274 -5.66 8.99 -20.86
C LYS A 274 -4.59 9.50 -19.89
N SER A 275 -3.77 10.43 -20.34
CA SER A 275 -2.70 10.99 -19.51
C SER A 275 -3.24 11.73 -18.29
N MET A 276 -4.30 12.52 -18.45
CA MET A 276 -4.88 13.30 -17.34
C MET A 276 -5.57 12.42 -16.30
N ARG A 277 -6.24 11.33 -16.73
CA ARG A 277 -6.83 10.33 -15.81
C ARG A 277 -5.76 9.63 -14.99
N VAL A 278 -4.68 9.18 -15.63
CA VAL A 278 -3.55 8.56 -14.93
C VAL A 278 -2.91 9.52 -13.93
N ILE A 279 -2.74 10.80 -14.29
CA ILE A 279 -2.23 11.81 -13.35
C ILE A 279 -3.17 11.97 -12.15
N ALA A 280 -4.48 12.05 -12.37
CA ALA A 280 -5.48 12.23 -11.32
C ALA A 280 -5.52 11.03 -10.37
N ASP A 281 -5.62 9.80 -10.91
CA ASP A 281 -5.65 8.56 -10.14
C ASP A 281 -4.36 8.37 -9.31
N HIS A 282 -3.22 8.50 -9.95
CA HIS A 282 -1.93 8.26 -9.29
C HIS A 282 -1.60 9.33 -8.24
N SER A 283 -2.01 10.59 -8.46
CA SER A 283 -1.88 11.64 -7.44
C SER A 283 -2.78 11.37 -6.24
N ARG A 284 -4.02 10.89 -6.49
CA ARG A 284 -4.98 10.50 -5.44
C ARG A 284 -4.43 9.34 -4.63
N THR A 285 -3.96 8.30 -5.30
CA THR A 285 -3.36 7.12 -4.67
C THR A 285 -2.11 7.46 -3.87
N ALA A 286 -1.18 8.23 -4.45
CA ALA A 286 0.06 8.63 -3.77
C ALA A 286 -0.23 9.45 -2.51
N SER A 287 -1.20 10.37 -2.55
CA SER A 287 -1.58 11.19 -1.40
C SER A 287 -2.11 10.35 -0.25
N VAL A 288 -2.94 9.33 -0.55
CA VAL A 288 -3.49 8.41 0.46
C VAL A 288 -2.40 7.52 1.05
N ILE A 289 -1.53 6.94 0.22
CA ILE A 289 -0.43 6.08 0.71
C ILE A 289 0.52 6.87 1.63
N ILE A 290 0.86 8.11 1.29
CA ILE A 290 1.71 8.96 2.15
C ILE A 290 0.99 9.33 3.44
N SER A 291 -0.33 9.56 3.40
CA SER A 291 -1.11 9.85 4.60
C SER A 291 -1.07 8.71 5.62
N ASP A 292 -0.85 7.48 5.16
CA ASP A 292 -0.69 6.28 5.98
C ASP A 292 0.80 5.94 6.27
N TRP A 293 1.67 6.98 6.30
CA TRP A 293 3.08 6.92 6.73
C TRP A 293 4.07 6.24 5.78
N ILE A 294 3.70 5.95 4.54
CA ILE A 294 4.61 5.39 3.56
C ILE A 294 5.32 6.52 2.81
N VAL A 295 6.62 6.38 2.63
CA VAL A 295 7.44 7.31 1.84
C VAL A 295 8.04 6.61 0.61
N PRO A 296 8.31 7.34 -0.49
CA PRO A 296 8.92 6.75 -1.68
C PRO A 296 10.25 6.07 -1.37
N SER A 297 10.38 4.79 -1.75
CA SER A 297 11.58 3.98 -1.50
C SER A 297 11.89 3.03 -2.67
N ASN A 298 12.89 2.16 -2.51
CA ASN A 298 13.27 1.16 -3.53
C ASN A 298 12.66 -0.22 -3.26
N VAL A 299 11.88 -0.38 -2.21
CA VAL A 299 11.33 -1.67 -1.78
C VAL A 299 9.86 -1.53 -1.37
N ASP A 300 9.12 -2.63 -1.49
CA ASP A 300 7.78 -2.83 -0.97
C ASP A 300 6.79 -1.70 -1.36
N GLN A 301 5.95 -1.25 -0.43
CA GLN A 301 4.95 -0.21 -0.62
C GLN A 301 5.56 1.12 -1.12
N GLY A 302 6.75 1.45 -0.62
CA GLY A 302 7.45 2.67 -1.03
C GLY A 302 7.92 2.62 -2.49
N TYR A 303 8.21 1.44 -3.03
CA TYR A 303 8.49 1.26 -4.45
C TYR A 303 7.25 1.50 -5.32
N VAL A 304 6.11 0.96 -4.91
CA VAL A 304 4.84 1.21 -5.61
C VAL A 304 4.49 2.70 -5.60
N LEU A 305 4.58 3.36 -4.45
CA LEU A 305 4.36 4.80 -4.33
C LEU A 305 5.28 5.61 -5.27
N ARG A 306 6.57 5.26 -5.30
CA ARG A 306 7.54 5.87 -6.21
C ARG A 306 7.16 5.65 -7.67
N ARG A 307 6.73 4.44 -8.04
CA ARG A 307 6.28 4.09 -9.38
C ARG A 307 5.11 4.97 -9.82
N LEU A 308 4.08 5.12 -8.97
CA LEU A 308 2.89 5.94 -9.25
C LEU A 308 3.26 7.40 -9.52
N ILE A 309 4.06 8.02 -8.63
CA ILE A 309 4.52 9.41 -8.81
C ILE A 309 5.26 9.57 -10.14
N ARG A 310 6.17 8.65 -10.46
CA ARG A 310 6.96 8.71 -11.70
C ARG A 310 6.14 8.54 -12.96
N ILE A 311 5.14 7.65 -12.95
CA ILE A 311 4.21 7.49 -14.06
C ILE A 311 3.42 8.79 -14.26
N ALA A 312 2.89 9.40 -13.20
CA ALA A 312 2.16 10.67 -13.29
C ALA A 312 3.01 11.80 -13.87
N VAL A 313 4.27 11.94 -13.43
CA VAL A 313 5.24 12.91 -13.99
C VAL A 313 5.47 12.65 -15.48
N ARG A 314 5.64 11.39 -15.89
CA ARG A 314 5.83 11.03 -17.29
C ARG A 314 4.60 11.35 -18.14
N GLN A 315 3.38 11.11 -17.63
CA GLN A 315 2.15 11.46 -18.34
C GLN A 315 2.03 12.98 -18.55
N ALA A 316 2.45 13.80 -17.59
CA ALA A 316 2.50 15.24 -17.77
C ALA A 316 3.53 15.67 -18.85
N GLN A 317 4.68 14.98 -18.92
CA GLN A 317 5.66 15.24 -19.99
C GLN A 317 5.15 14.88 -21.38
N LYS A 318 4.33 13.81 -21.52
CA LYS A 318 3.63 13.50 -22.78
C LYS A 318 2.71 14.66 -23.22
N LEU A 319 2.23 15.44 -22.26
CA LEU A 319 1.46 16.66 -22.45
C LEU A 319 2.33 17.94 -22.50
N TRP A 320 3.64 17.79 -22.75
CA TRP A 320 4.62 18.87 -22.88
C TRP A 320 4.89 19.70 -21.61
N TYR A 321 4.43 19.23 -20.44
CA TYR A 321 4.66 19.91 -19.17
C TYR A 321 5.90 19.34 -18.46
N LYS A 322 6.85 20.23 -18.02
CA LYS A 322 8.16 19.82 -17.50
C LYS A 322 8.47 20.33 -16.07
N TRP A 323 7.56 21.07 -15.47
CA TRP A 323 7.76 21.67 -14.15
C TRP A 323 7.15 20.81 -13.04
N GLU A 324 7.58 21.02 -11.81
CA GLU A 324 6.99 20.38 -10.64
C GLU A 324 5.54 20.85 -10.46
N PHE A 325 4.61 19.93 -10.25
CA PHE A 325 3.18 20.26 -10.19
C PHE A 325 2.34 19.27 -9.35
N LEU A 326 2.80 18.02 -9.16
CA LEU A 326 1.98 16.98 -8.52
C LEU A 326 1.60 17.35 -7.08
N TYR A 327 2.43 18.12 -6.37
CA TYR A 327 2.12 18.61 -5.04
C TYR A 327 0.89 19.53 -5.01
N LYS A 328 0.61 20.26 -6.11
CA LYS A 328 -0.60 21.09 -6.24
C LYS A 328 -1.83 20.22 -6.51
N VAL A 329 -1.67 19.16 -7.31
CA VAL A 329 -2.75 18.18 -7.53
C VAL A 329 -3.05 17.45 -6.22
N ALA A 330 -2.03 17.06 -5.46
CA ALA A 330 -2.19 16.44 -4.14
C ALA A 330 -2.94 17.33 -3.14
N ASP A 331 -2.69 18.64 -3.17
CA ASP A 331 -3.42 19.63 -2.36
C ASP A 331 -4.92 19.57 -2.66
N LYS A 332 -5.30 19.51 -3.94
CA LYS A 332 -6.70 19.36 -4.36
C LYS A 332 -7.29 18.00 -3.97
N VAL A 333 -6.49 16.92 -4.02
CA VAL A 333 -6.91 15.59 -3.54
C VAL A 333 -7.24 15.63 -2.05
N ILE A 334 -6.41 16.27 -1.24
CA ILE A 334 -6.65 16.41 0.19
C ILE A 334 -7.94 17.18 0.45
N ASP A 335 -8.22 18.27 -0.28
CA ASP A 335 -9.48 19.01 -0.21
C ASP A 335 -10.72 18.14 -0.46
N LYS A 336 -10.59 17.07 -1.24
CA LYS A 336 -11.70 16.15 -1.53
C LYS A 336 -11.88 15.06 -0.48
N LEU A 337 -10.79 14.62 0.15
CA LEU A 337 -10.78 13.42 1.00
C LEU A 337 -10.74 13.72 2.51
N TRP A 338 -10.33 14.94 2.95
CA TRP A 338 -10.14 15.23 4.37
C TRP A 338 -11.39 15.06 5.23
N THR A 339 -12.59 15.28 4.67
CA THR A 339 -13.84 15.10 5.41
C THR A 339 -14.10 13.63 5.77
N ALA A 340 -13.67 12.71 4.92
CA ALA A 340 -13.73 11.27 5.19
C ALA A 340 -12.49 10.78 5.98
N TYR A 341 -11.33 11.38 5.74
CA TYR A 341 -10.05 10.99 6.29
C TYR A 341 -9.32 12.22 6.89
N PRO A 342 -9.70 12.69 8.09
CA PRO A 342 -9.19 13.94 8.69
C PRO A 342 -7.66 13.99 8.83
N HIS A 343 -7.01 12.85 9.05
CA HIS A 343 -5.55 12.74 9.13
C HIS A 343 -4.81 13.19 7.85
N MET A 344 -5.48 13.24 6.70
CA MET A 344 -4.88 13.77 5.47
C MET A 344 -4.67 15.29 5.57
N GLU A 345 -5.59 16.01 6.22
CA GLU A 345 -5.43 17.45 6.48
C GLU A 345 -4.28 17.73 7.45
N GLU A 346 -4.20 16.94 8.52
CA GLU A 346 -3.11 17.05 9.51
C GLU A 346 -1.73 16.85 8.87
N LYS A 347 -1.65 16.02 7.82
CA LYS A 347 -0.42 15.69 7.10
C LYS A 347 -0.27 16.40 5.75
N ARG A 348 -1.08 17.40 5.47
CA ARG A 348 -1.12 18.11 4.17
C ARG A 348 0.28 18.50 3.67
N GLU A 349 1.03 19.21 4.50
CA GLU A 349 2.37 19.68 4.11
C GLU A 349 3.38 18.53 3.95
N GLN A 350 3.27 17.49 4.76
CA GLN A 350 4.10 16.29 4.61
C GLN A 350 3.82 15.57 3.29
N ILE A 351 2.55 15.37 2.94
CA ILE A 351 2.14 14.71 1.69
C ILE A 351 2.69 15.48 0.49
N LYS A 352 2.49 16.81 0.48
CA LYS A 352 2.99 17.70 -0.58
C LYS A 352 4.51 17.65 -0.71
N ALA A 353 5.23 17.72 0.41
CA ALA A 353 6.70 17.70 0.45
C ALA A 353 7.29 16.39 -0.08
N GLU A 354 6.73 15.23 0.30
CA GLU A 354 7.23 13.93 -0.18
C GLU A 354 6.96 13.73 -1.68
N ILE A 355 5.79 14.14 -2.17
CA ILE A 355 5.48 14.10 -3.60
C ILE A 355 6.44 15.01 -4.36
N GLN A 356 6.60 16.26 -3.95
CA GLN A 356 7.47 17.22 -4.62
C GLN A 356 8.94 16.77 -4.63
N LYS A 357 9.41 16.19 -3.54
CA LYS A 357 10.76 15.64 -3.43
C LYS A 357 11.03 14.52 -4.42
N GLU A 358 10.13 13.53 -4.53
CA GLU A 358 10.29 12.43 -5.48
C GLU A 358 10.14 12.93 -6.93
N GLU A 359 9.20 13.83 -7.20
CA GLU A 359 9.01 14.48 -8.50
C GLU A 359 10.27 15.21 -8.96
N LYS A 360 10.89 16.01 -8.10
CA LYS A 360 12.13 16.72 -8.37
C LYS A 360 13.31 15.77 -8.64
N GLN A 361 13.46 14.75 -7.80
CA GLN A 361 14.51 13.74 -7.98
C GLN A 361 14.35 12.98 -9.30
N PHE A 362 13.11 12.64 -9.63
CA PHE A 362 12.81 11.92 -10.86
C PHE A 362 13.01 12.79 -12.09
N GLY A 363 12.59 14.07 -12.07
CA GLY A 363 12.78 14.99 -13.18
C GLY A 363 14.25 15.08 -13.62
N GLN A 364 15.19 15.15 -12.65
CA GLN A 364 16.63 15.15 -12.94
C GLN A 364 17.14 13.84 -13.55
N THR A 365 16.57 12.72 -13.13
CA THR A 365 16.95 11.37 -13.61
C THR A 365 16.34 11.09 -14.98
N LEU A 366 15.11 11.53 -15.18
CA LEU A 366 14.34 11.31 -16.41
C LEU A 366 14.98 11.97 -17.64
N GLU A 367 15.51 13.20 -17.51
CA GLU A 367 16.21 13.85 -18.63
C GLU A 367 17.47 13.06 -19.07
N LYS A 368 18.22 12.53 -18.09
CA LYS A 368 19.40 11.70 -18.39
C LYS A 368 19.00 10.40 -19.07
N TRP A 369 17.95 9.78 -18.57
CA TRP A 369 17.45 8.52 -19.10
C TRP A 369 16.87 8.70 -20.52
N LEU A 370 16.07 9.73 -20.79
CA LEU A 370 15.58 10.01 -22.13
C LEU A 370 16.74 10.15 -23.13
N LYS A 371 17.80 10.85 -22.75
CA LYS A 371 19.01 10.95 -23.59
C LYS A 371 19.68 9.59 -23.84
N GLU A 372 19.73 8.71 -22.84
CA GLU A 372 20.30 7.37 -23.03
C GLU A 372 19.39 6.47 -23.88
N PHE A 373 18.08 6.57 -23.72
CA PHE A 373 17.11 5.86 -24.55
C PHE A 373 17.18 6.34 -26.01
N GLU A 374 17.23 7.64 -26.25
CA GLU A 374 17.42 8.21 -27.59
C GLU A 374 18.73 7.73 -28.25
N LYS A 375 19.83 7.66 -27.48
CA LYS A 375 21.10 7.09 -27.99
C LYS A 375 20.93 5.62 -28.39
N LEU A 376 20.17 4.85 -27.61
CA LEU A 376 19.89 3.45 -27.90
C LEU A 376 19.10 3.32 -29.22
N VAL A 377 18.01 4.08 -29.37
CA VAL A 377 17.18 4.09 -30.59
C VAL A 377 17.99 4.53 -31.81
N ASN A 378 18.74 5.63 -31.68
CA ASN A 378 19.64 6.11 -32.76
C ASN A 378 20.69 5.05 -33.14
N GLY A 379 21.20 4.29 -32.13
CA GLY A 379 22.09 3.17 -32.40
C GLY A 379 21.46 2.06 -33.23
N PHE A 380 20.17 1.77 -33.00
CA PHE A 380 19.42 0.81 -33.81
C PHE A 380 19.19 1.30 -35.25
N GLU A 381 18.94 2.59 -35.41
CA GLU A 381 18.77 3.20 -36.72
C GLU A 381 20.07 3.18 -37.54
N ILE A 382 21.21 3.50 -36.93
CA ILE A 382 22.53 3.38 -37.55
C ILE A 382 22.84 1.91 -37.91
N ALA A 383 22.51 0.96 -37.04
CA ALA A 383 22.68 -0.46 -37.30
C ALA A 383 21.84 -0.93 -38.50
N PHE A 384 20.60 -0.44 -38.62
CA PHE A 384 19.73 -0.71 -39.75
C PHE A 384 20.30 -0.17 -41.05
N GLN A 385 20.77 1.08 -41.07
CA GLN A 385 21.40 1.68 -42.26
C GLN A 385 22.63 0.91 -42.76
N ARG A 386 23.38 0.25 -41.82
CA ARG A 386 24.58 -0.51 -42.16
C ARG A 386 24.30 -1.95 -42.58
N THR A 387 23.30 -2.58 -41.98
CA THR A 387 23.09 -4.04 -42.08
C THR A 387 21.78 -4.42 -42.78
N TRP A 388 20.87 -3.46 -42.99
CA TRP A 388 19.50 -3.64 -43.49
C TRP A 388 18.68 -4.63 -42.59
N LYS A 389 19.15 -4.89 -41.38
CA LYS A 389 18.42 -5.69 -40.39
C LYS A 389 17.75 -4.76 -39.39
N LYS A 390 16.42 -4.77 -39.37
CA LYS A 390 15.62 -4.01 -38.41
C LYS A 390 15.71 -4.66 -37.03
N ILE A 391 16.05 -3.88 -36.00
CA ILE A 391 15.98 -4.31 -34.61
C ILE A 391 14.61 -3.87 -34.10
N GLU A 392 13.77 -4.82 -33.73
CA GLU A 392 12.40 -4.57 -33.26
C GLU A 392 12.24 -4.80 -31.76
N ILE A 393 13.25 -5.38 -31.12
CA ILE A 393 13.21 -5.73 -29.70
C ILE A 393 14.41 -5.13 -28.97
N ILE A 394 14.14 -4.40 -27.90
CA ILE A 394 15.16 -3.97 -26.93
C ILE A 394 15.50 -5.19 -26.08
N SER A 395 16.73 -5.62 -26.12
CA SER A 395 17.20 -6.77 -25.33
C SER A 395 17.11 -6.49 -23.83
N TRP A 396 16.85 -7.53 -23.04
CA TRP A 396 16.65 -7.45 -21.60
C TRP A 396 17.81 -6.77 -20.87
N ASP A 397 19.08 -6.99 -21.28
CA ASP A 397 20.27 -6.40 -20.66
C ASP A 397 20.27 -4.86 -20.77
N LYS A 398 19.78 -4.31 -21.88
CA LYS A 398 19.65 -2.87 -22.09
C LYS A 398 18.48 -2.32 -21.28
N ALA A 399 17.33 -3.01 -21.28
CA ALA A 399 16.17 -2.62 -20.48
C ALA A 399 16.49 -2.71 -18.96
N PHE A 400 17.21 -3.76 -18.54
CA PHE A 400 17.63 -3.93 -17.16
C PHE A 400 18.65 -2.87 -16.72
N LYS A 401 19.57 -2.47 -17.59
CA LYS A 401 20.50 -1.36 -17.31
C LYS A 401 19.75 -0.04 -17.09
N LEU A 402 18.71 0.23 -17.86
CA LEU A 402 17.86 1.40 -17.67
C LEU A 402 17.13 1.36 -16.32
N TYR A 403 16.67 0.19 -15.91
CA TYR A 403 16.01 -0.05 -14.62
C TYR A 403 17.00 0.08 -13.45
N ASP A 404 18.08 -0.67 -13.46
CA ASP A 404 19.03 -0.75 -12.34
C ASP A 404 19.84 0.54 -12.15
N THR A 405 20.34 1.13 -13.24
CA THR A 405 21.22 2.31 -13.19
C THR A 405 20.46 3.62 -13.00
N TYR A 406 19.30 3.75 -13.63
CA TYR A 406 18.53 5.00 -13.63
C TYR A 406 17.23 4.92 -12.83
N GLY A 407 16.90 3.75 -12.26
CA GLY A 407 15.71 3.53 -11.46
C GLY A 407 14.41 3.68 -12.27
N PHE A 408 14.45 3.30 -13.55
CA PHE A 408 13.35 3.48 -14.49
C PHE A 408 12.47 2.21 -14.51
N PRO A 409 11.19 2.29 -14.18
CA PRO A 409 10.30 1.15 -14.24
C PRO A 409 10.25 0.51 -15.63
N LEU A 410 10.14 -0.81 -15.70
CA LEU A 410 10.09 -1.55 -16.96
C LEU A 410 8.94 -1.07 -17.85
N GLU A 411 7.78 -0.80 -17.27
CA GLU A 411 6.58 -0.33 -17.94
C GLU A 411 6.83 0.99 -18.68
N MET A 412 7.57 1.91 -18.06
CA MET A 412 7.93 3.18 -18.72
C MET A 412 8.92 2.96 -19.88
N THR A 413 9.80 1.95 -19.76
CA THR A 413 10.68 1.54 -20.87
C THR A 413 9.86 0.92 -22.00
N LYS A 414 8.82 0.12 -21.68
CA LYS A 414 7.87 -0.45 -22.66
C LYS A 414 7.09 0.64 -23.38
N ASP A 415 6.54 1.60 -22.66
CA ASP A 415 5.80 2.73 -23.23
C ASP A 415 6.63 3.50 -24.25
N LEU A 416 7.90 3.81 -23.90
CA LEU A 416 8.79 4.50 -24.82
C LEU A 416 9.24 3.64 -25.98
N ALA A 417 9.50 2.36 -25.75
CA ALA A 417 9.79 1.42 -26.81
C ALA A 417 8.63 1.37 -27.82
N PHE A 418 7.39 1.31 -27.33
CA PHE A 418 6.19 1.32 -28.16
C PHE A 418 6.05 2.63 -28.96
N GLU A 419 6.33 3.81 -28.38
CA GLU A 419 6.37 5.10 -29.09
C GLU A 419 7.35 5.09 -30.28
N HIS A 420 8.39 4.25 -30.22
CA HIS A 420 9.40 4.07 -31.28
C HIS A 420 9.22 2.78 -32.09
N TRP A 421 8.03 2.12 -32.01
CA TRP A 421 7.73 0.87 -32.72
C TRP A 421 8.66 -0.29 -32.33
N LEU A 422 9.16 -0.29 -31.10
CA LEU A 422 10.00 -1.32 -30.51
C LEU A 422 9.23 -2.09 -29.45
N LYS A 423 9.64 -3.33 -29.21
CA LYS A 423 9.20 -4.15 -28.08
C LYS A 423 10.34 -4.30 -27.08
N VAL A 424 10.03 -4.72 -25.85
CA VAL A 424 11.01 -5.06 -24.82
C VAL A 424 10.95 -6.56 -24.59
N ASP A 425 12.10 -7.19 -24.39
CA ASP A 425 12.21 -8.59 -23.99
C ASP A 425 11.90 -8.73 -22.51
N GLU A 426 10.60 -8.93 -22.21
CA GLU A 426 10.07 -8.96 -20.84
C GLU A 426 10.41 -10.26 -20.11
N GLU A 427 10.40 -11.39 -20.81
CA GLU A 427 10.62 -12.71 -20.19
C GLU A 427 12.02 -12.79 -19.57
N TRP A 428 13.04 -12.41 -20.32
CA TRP A 428 14.41 -12.38 -19.84
C TRP A 428 14.69 -11.24 -18.86
N PHE A 429 13.96 -10.12 -18.98
CA PHE A 429 14.04 -9.04 -18.00
C PHE A 429 13.53 -9.50 -16.63
N GLN A 430 12.39 -10.20 -16.57
CA GLN A 430 11.84 -10.72 -15.33
C GLN A 430 12.79 -11.73 -14.68
N LYS A 431 13.34 -12.68 -15.46
CA LYS A 431 14.37 -13.61 -14.96
C LYS A 431 15.60 -12.89 -14.42
N ALA A 432 16.09 -11.87 -15.13
CA ALA A 432 17.23 -11.09 -14.67
C ALA A 432 16.92 -10.31 -13.39
N ASN A 433 15.73 -9.76 -13.27
CA ASN A 433 15.28 -9.06 -12.08
C ASN A 433 15.14 -10.01 -10.88
N GLU A 434 14.57 -11.19 -11.07
CA GLU A 434 14.50 -12.26 -10.05
C GLU A 434 15.88 -12.72 -9.61
N GLU A 435 16.80 -12.95 -10.56
CA GLU A 435 18.19 -13.29 -10.26
C GLU A 435 18.91 -12.17 -9.50
N HIS A 436 18.70 -10.92 -9.91
CA HIS A 436 19.27 -9.76 -9.23
C HIS A 436 18.69 -9.60 -7.81
N GLN A 437 17.39 -9.77 -7.65
CA GLN A 437 16.73 -9.77 -6.34
C GLN A 437 17.21 -10.96 -5.49
N ALA A 438 17.33 -12.16 -6.06
CA ALA A 438 17.87 -13.33 -5.37
C ALA A 438 19.34 -13.12 -4.97
N LYS A 439 20.17 -12.59 -5.85
CA LYS A 439 21.56 -12.21 -5.53
C LYS A 439 21.60 -11.11 -4.47
N SER A 440 20.74 -10.12 -4.56
CA SER A 440 20.59 -9.06 -3.54
C SER A 440 20.10 -9.62 -2.21
N ARG A 441 19.15 -10.57 -2.20
CA ARG A 441 18.71 -11.28 -0.98
C ARG A 441 19.82 -12.13 -0.39
N VAL A 442 20.48 -12.94 -1.19
CA VAL A 442 21.64 -13.77 -0.76
C VAL A 442 22.81 -12.88 -0.32
N TRP A 443 23.04 -11.77 -0.99
CA TRP A 443 24.06 -10.79 -0.61
C TRP A 443 23.63 -10.00 0.63
N ALA A 444 22.35 -9.66 0.75
CA ALA A 444 21.75 -9.09 1.94
C ALA A 444 21.76 -10.10 3.10
N GLU A 445 21.39 -11.36 2.89
CA GLU A 445 21.50 -12.43 3.90
C GLU A 445 22.94 -12.71 4.31
N LYS A 446 23.91 -12.67 3.40
CA LYS A 446 25.34 -12.76 3.71
C LYS A 446 25.91 -11.48 4.33
N LYS A 447 25.37 -10.29 3.96
CA LYS A 447 25.81 -8.98 4.44
C LYS A 447 24.95 -8.45 5.58
N PHE A 448 23.71 -8.92 5.70
CA PHE A 448 22.72 -8.60 6.72
C PHE A 448 22.38 -9.84 7.56
N LYS A 449 23.36 -10.40 8.27
CA LYS A 449 23.03 -10.92 9.58
C LYS A 449 22.63 -9.69 10.41
N TRP A 450 21.34 -9.53 10.66
CA TRP A 450 20.82 -8.50 11.53
C TRP A 450 21.48 -8.64 12.90
N GLY A 451 22.07 -7.55 13.41
CA GLY A 451 22.73 -7.54 14.70
C GLY A 451 24.24 -7.84 14.61
N LEU A 452 24.69 -8.68 15.50
CA LEU A 452 26.09 -9.08 15.64
C LEU A 452 26.47 -10.12 14.58
N ALA A 453 27.63 -9.94 13.94
CA ALA A 453 28.15 -10.92 12.99
C ALA A 453 28.60 -12.21 13.68
N ASP A 454 29.03 -12.09 14.95
CA ASP A 454 29.52 -13.15 15.83
C ASP A 454 29.42 -12.72 17.31
N THR A 455 29.99 -13.49 18.21
CA THR A 455 30.03 -13.23 19.66
C THR A 455 31.44 -12.94 20.18
N TRP A 456 32.31 -12.39 19.34
CA TRP A 456 33.65 -12.00 19.75
C TRP A 456 33.63 -10.74 20.61
N GLU A 457 34.65 -10.55 21.44
CA GLU A 457 34.71 -9.43 22.39
C GLU A 457 34.60 -8.08 21.72
N GLU A 458 35.22 -7.90 20.56
CA GLU A 458 35.15 -6.66 19.77
C GLU A 458 33.72 -6.36 19.27
N THR A 459 33.01 -7.38 18.83
CA THR A 459 31.63 -7.26 18.32
C THR A 459 30.67 -6.90 19.46
N ILE A 460 30.83 -7.51 20.63
CA ILE A 460 30.06 -7.24 21.86
C ILE A 460 30.34 -5.81 22.35
N ALA A 461 31.59 -5.38 22.35
CA ALA A 461 31.97 -4.02 22.75
C ALA A 461 31.39 -2.97 21.80
N LEU A 462 31.48 -3.18 20.47
CA LEU A 462 30.85 -2.29 19.48
C LEU A 462 29.33 -2.27 19.58
N HIS A 463 28.70 -3.40 19.97
CA HIS A 463 27.27 -3.44 20.22
C HIS A 463 26.89 -2.56 21.43
N SER A 464 27.63 -2.66 22.52
CA SER A 464 27.39 -1.80 23.68
C SER A 464 27.60 -0.32 23.35
N ALA A 465 28.60 0.01 22.51
CA ALA A 465 28.78 1.38 22.00
C ALA A 465 27.59 1.89 21.18
N THR A 466 26.86 0.99 20.49
CA THR A 466 25.66 1.35 19.71
C THR A 466 24.55 1.91 20.61
N HIS A 467 24.34 1.32 21.78
CA HIS A 467 23.36 1.78 22.76
C HIS A 467 23.71 3.17 23.32
N LEU A 468 24.97 3.40 23.67
CA LEU A 468 25.45 4.71 24.11
C LEU A 468 25.26 5.79 23.02
N LEU A 469 25.53 5.43 21.77
CA LEU A 469 25.36 6.29 20.61
C LEU A 469 23.89 6.70 20.43
N LEU A 470 22.97 5.74 20.47
CA LEU A 470 21.53 5.99 20.33
C LEU A 470 21.00 6.84 21.50
N ALA A 471 21.39 6.52 22.73
CA ALA A 471 20.98 7.25 23.92
C ALA A 471 21.41 8.73 23.85
N TRP A 472 22.62 9.01 23.37
CA TRP A 472 23.09 10.39 23.21
C TRP A 472 22.31 11.14 22.13
N LEU A 473 22.11 10.53 20.94
CA LEU A 473 21.37 11.15 19.84
C LEU A 473 19.97 11.56 20.29
N ARG A 474 19.25 10.70 21.03
CA ARG A 474 17.92 10.99 21.53
C ARG A 474 17.88 12.08 22.59
N LYS A 475 18.85 12.05 23.51
CA LYS A 475 18.88 12.97 24.66
C LYS A 475 19.30 14.39 24.29
N TYR A 476 20.28 14.52 23.39
CA TYR A 476 20.95 15.80 23.15
C TYR A 476 20.70 16.42 21.78
N VAL A 477 20.21 15.64 20.83
CA VAL A 477 19.97 16.13 19.47
C VAL A 477 18.50 16.07 19.12
N TRP A 478 17.90 14.87 19.03
CA TRP A 478 16.50 14.71 18.62
C TRP A 478 15.81 13.56 19.36
N PRO A 479 14.76 13.83 20.17
CA PRO A 479 14.02 12.79 20.90
C PRO A 479 13.32 11.76 19.99
N HIS A 480 13.08 12.10 18.72
CA HIS A 480 12.41 11.22 17.73
C HIS A 480 13.35 10.23 17.03
N VAL A 481 14.66 10.26 17.35
CA VAL A 481 15.62 9.34 16.73
C VAL A 481 15.39 7.92 17.21
N HIS A 482 15.25 6.99 16.24
CA HIS A 482 15.16 5.56 16.47
C HIS A 482 16.12 4.82 15.54
N GLN A 483 16.62 3.69 16.01
CA GLN A 483 17.42 2.80 15.18
C GLN A 483 16.58 2.22 14.03
N LYS A 484 17.07 2.38 12.80
CA LYS A 484 16.50 1.78 11.59
C LYS A 484 17.26 0.55 11.13
N GLY A 485 18.46 0.35 11.61
CA GLY A 485 19.27 -0.83 11.35
C GLY A 485 20.66 -0.74 11.95
N SER A 486 21.29 -1.88 12.18
CA SER A 486 22.71 -1.94 12.56
C SER A 486 23.37 -3.16 11.91
N ASN A 487 24.68 -3.06 11.71
CA ASN A 487 25.50 -4.19 11.32
C ASN A 487 26.85 -4.04 12.02
N ILE A 488 27.16 -4.97 12.90
CA ILE A 488 28.31 -4.93 13.77
C ILE A 488 29.20 -6.13 13.47
N THR A 489 30.45 -5.86 13.13
CA THR A 489 31.52 -6.84 12.90
C THR A 489 32.69 -6.53 13.81
N PRO A 490 33.67 -7.41 14.00
CA PRO A 490 34.87 -7.10 14.82
C PRO A 490 35.60 -5.82 14.39
N GLU A 491 35.55 -5.49 13.08
CA GLU A 491 36.28 -4.36 12.53
C GLU A 491 35.53 -3.03 12.63
N ARG A 492 34.17 -3.07 12.69
CA ARG A 492 33.36 -1.85 12.64
C ARG A 492 31.93 -2.01 13.10
N LEU A 493 31.36 -0.89 13.56
CA LEU A 493 29.95 -0.63 13.72
C LEU A 493 29.42 0.14 12.52
N ARG A 494 28.23 -0.26 12.02
CA ARG A 494 27.37 0.55 11.18
C ARG A 494 26.03 0.73 11.90
N PHE A 495 25.63 1.98 12.09
CA PHE A 495 24.40 2.34 12.75
C PHE A 495 23.55 3.25 11.83
N ASP A 496 22.35 2.83 11.52
CA ASP A 496 21.40 3.53 10.68
C ASP A 496 20.26 4.04 11.58
N PHE A 497 19.91 5.33 11.49
CA PHE A 497 18.89 5.98 12.30
C PHE A 497 18.07 6.97 11.47
N ASN A 498 16.81 7.23 11.89
CA ASN A 498 15.97 8.20 11.22
C ASN A 498 16.41 9.61 11.55
N ASN A 499 16.82 10.33 10.52
CA ASN A 499 17.05 11.77 10.53
C ASN A 499 17.19 12.28 9.09
N ASP A 500 16.72 13.47 8.81
CA ASP A 500 16.81 14.09 7.49
C ASP A 500 18.02 15.01 7.36
N GLU A 501 18.45 15.61 8.46
CA GLU A 501 19.57 16.53 8.49
C GLU A 501 20.91 15.81 8.67
N LYS A 502 21.92 16.33 8.00
CA LYS A 502 23.30 15.88 8.19
C LYS A 502 23.82 16.32 9.56
N LEU A 503 24.47 15.40 10.28
CA LEU A 503 25.17 15.76 11.53
C LEU A 503 26.35 16.69 11.22
N THR A 504 26.44 17.78 11.99
CA THR A 504 27.59 18.68 11.86
C THR A 504 28.85 18.06 12.48
N PRO A 505 30.04 18.48 12.08
CA PRO A 505 31.29 18.00 12.68
C PRO A 505 31.34 18.19 14.21
N GLU A 506 30.73 19.27 14.73
CA GLU A 506 30.64 19.56 16.14
C GLU A 506 29.77 18.54 16.88
N VAL A 507 28.63 18.20 16.32
CA VAL A 507 27.72 17.18 16.86
C VAL A 507 28.39 15.81 16.85
N LEU A 508 29.11 15.45 15.78
CA LEU A 508 29.85 14.18 15.69
C LEU A 508 30.98 14.11 16.74
N SER A 509 31.68 15.22 16.99
CA SER A 509 32.70 15.29 18.04
C SER A 509 32.11 15.14 19.44
N GLN A 510 31.01 15.84 19.74
CA GLN A 510 30.30 15.72 21.03
C GLN A 510 29.77 14.29 21.25
N LEU A 511 29.28 13.63 20.22
CA LEU A 511 28.83 12.23 20.27
C LEU A 511 30.02 11.28 20.59
N GLU A 512 31.15 11.47 19.91
CA GLU A 512 32.36 10.69 20.13
C GLU A 512 32.91 10.92 21.57
N ASP A 513 32.92 12.16 22.03
CA ASP A 513 33.35 12.55 23.40
C ASP A 513 32.42 11.95 24.47
N TYR A 514 31.10 11.93 24.23
CA TYR A 514 30.15 11.33 25.17
C TYR A 514 30.35 9.82 25.31
N VAL A 515 30.47 9.11 24.18
CA VAL A 515 30.68 7.63 24.20
C VAL A 515 32.01 7.33 24.91
N ASN A 516 33.08 8.04 24.59
CA ASN A 516 34.38 7.88 25.23
C ASN A 516 34.35 8.29 26.72
N GLY A 517 33.62 9.32 27.05
CA GLY A 517 33.37 9.76 28.44
C GLY A 517 32.68 8.67 29.26
N ALA A 518 31.63 8.04 28.68
CA ALA A 518 30.93 6.93 29.31
C ALA A 518 31.86 5.72 29.53
N ILE A 519 32.66 5.37 28.51
CA ILE A 519 33.67 4.29 28.62
C ILE A 519 34.66 4.58 29.74
N SER A 520 35.19 5.79 29.82
CA SER A 520 36.20 6.20 30.82
C SER A 520 35.62 6.30 32.23
N ALA A 521 34.35 6.59 32.36
CA ALA A 521 33.67 6.80 33.65
C ALA A 521 33.26 5.47 34.35
N TRP A 522 33.53 4.32 33.78
CA TRP A 522 33.26 2.99 34.34
C TRP A 522 31.79 2.72 34.59
N PHE A 523 31.03 2.40 33.53
CA PHE A 523 29.66 1.88 33.66
C PHE A 523 29.65 0.35 33.81
N THR A 524 28.61 -0.14 34.45
CA THR A 524 28.25 -1.57 34.51
C THR A 524 26.96 -1.83 33.74
N VAL A 525 26.84 -3.05 33.20
CA VAL A 525 25.65 -3.47 32.47
C VAL A 525 24.92 -4.54 33.29
N PHE A 526 23.66 -4.30 33.59
CA PHE A 526 22.78 -5.30 34.21
C PHE A 526 21.48 -5.47 33.42
N VAL A 527 20.87 -6.65 33.55
CA VAL A 527 19.67 -7.04 32.82
C VAL A 527 18.50 -7.16 33.79
N GLU A 528 17.39 -6.52 33.45
CA GLU A 528 16.10 -6.69 34.11
C GLU A 528 15.15 -7.45 33.19
N GLU A 529 14.39 -8.40 33.75
CA GLU A 529 13.28 -9.01 33.01
C GLU A 529 11.96 -8.40 33.49
N MET A 530 11.13 -7.96 32.56
CA MET A 530 9.83 -7.35 32.86
C MET A 530 8.80 -7.63 31.79
N GLN A 531 7.52 -7.38 32.10
CA GLN A 531 6.43 -7.42 31.14
C GLN A 531 6.65 -6.34 30.06
N LYS A 532 6.39 -6.69 28.80
CA LYS A 532 6.53 -5.83 27.63
C LYS A 532 5.80 -4.49 27.81
N GLU A 533 4.55 -4.54 28.26
CA GLU A 533 3.75 -3.35 28.51
C GLU A 533 4.31 -2.47 29.65
N LYS A 534 4.92 -3.10 30.66
CA LYS A 534 5.60 -2.36 31.72
C LYS A 534 6.84 -1.64 31.18
N ALA A 535 7.62 -2.29 30.34
CA ALA A 535 8.78 -1.64 29.70
C ALA A 535 8.36 -0.41 28.90
N LYS A 536 7.22 -0.45 28.22
CA LYS A 536 6.65 0.69 27.48
C LYS A 536 6.23 1.82 28.42
N SER A 537 5.53 1.50 29.51
CA SER A 537 5.11 2.51 30.51
C SER A 537 6.29 3.15 31.24
N ASP A 538 7.39 2.43 31.40
CA ASP A 538 8.63 2.86 32.04
C ASP A 538 9.58 3.58 31.08
N TRP A 539 9.11 3.92 29.86
CA TRP A 539 9.87 4.64 28.83
C TRP A 539 11.20 3.98 28.43
N VAL A 540 11.25 2.64 28.51
CA VAL A 540 12.39 1.87 28.02
C VAL A 540 12.50 2.02 26.51
N GLU A 541 13.70 2.29 25.99
CA GLU A 541 13.91 2.41 24.55
C GLU A 541 13.75 1.03 23.86
N TRP A 542 13.15 1.04 22.67
CA TRP A 542 12.93 -0.17 21.88
C TRP A 542 13.10 0.08 20.39
N SER A 543 13.58 -0.96 19.71
CA SER A 543 13.59 -1.05 18.25
C SER A 543 12.81 -2.28 17.84
N PHE A 544 11.83 -2.15 16.93
CA PHE A 544 11.02 -3.29 16.45
C PHE A 544 10.11 -3.92 17.51
N TRP A 545 9.27 -3.11 18.13
CA TRP A 545 8.36 -3.49 19.23
C TRP A 545 7.59 -4.81 19.00
N GLU A 546 7.11 -5.04 17.79
CA GLU A 546 6.27 -6.20 17.44
C GLU A 546 7.01 -7.54 17.58
N LYS A 547 8.34 -7.55 17.49
CA LYS A 547 9.15 -8.77 17.56
C LYS A 547 9.48 -9.24 18.97
N TYR A 548 9.14 -8.45 19.99
CA TYR A 548 9.45 -8.81 21.37
C TYR A 548 8.36 -9.69 22.00
N PRO A 549 8.71 -10.74 22.79
CA PRO A 549 7.76 -11.56 23.56
C PRO A 549 7.14 -10.76 24.70
N GLU A 550 6.18 -11.36 25.41
CA GLU A 550 5.52 -10.71 26.55
C GLU A 550 6.46 -10.39 27.72
N ILE A 551 7.49 -11.23 27.94
CA ILE A 551 8.56 -10.95 28.91
C ILE A 551 9.80 -10.54 28.12
N VAL A 552 10.31 -9.36 28.41
CA VAL A 552 11.43 -8.73 27.69
C VAL A 552 12.63 -8.53 28.61
N LYS A 553 13.82 -8.55 28.00
CA LYS A 553 15.08 -8.22 28.67
C LYS A 553 15.43 -6.75 28.41
N VAL A 554 15.55 -6.00 29.49
CA VAL A 554 15.96 -4.60 29.49
C VAL A 554 17.42 -4.53 29.93
N TYR A 555 18.26 -4.05 29.04
CA TYR A 555 19.67 -3.82 29.35
C TYR A 555 19.87 -2.39 29.84
N ASN A 556 20.45 -2.27 31.02
CA ASN A 556 20.71 -1.00 31.68
C ASN A 556 22.23 -0.79 31.76
N MET A 557 22.71 0.32 31.23
CA MET A 557 24.09 0.77 31.34
C MET A 557 24.15 1.88 32.39
N VAL A 558 24.72 1.58 33.54
CA VAL A 558 24.64 2.45 34.72
C VAL A 558 26.02 2.76 35.26
N TRP A 559 26.24 4.03 35.57
CA TRP A 559 27.45 4.51 36.19
C TRP A 559 27.52 4.18 37.68
N THR A 560 28.70 4.28 38.25
CA THR A 560 28.96 4.02 39.69
C THR A 560 28.18 4.93 40.64
N ASP A 561 27.74 6.12 40.18
CA ASP A 561 26.89 7.03 40.95
C ASP A 561 25.40 6.81 40.75
N GLY A 562 24.99 5.77 39.97
CA GLY A 562 23.61 5.48 39.67
C GLY A 562 23.05 6.18 38.43
N THR A 563 23.84 6.98 37.71
CA THR A 563 23.40 7.63 36.46
C THR A 563 23.21 6.58 35.37
N VAL A 564 22.01 6.56 34.74
CA VAL A 564 21.67 5.66 33.64
C VAL A 564 22.08 6.29 32.32
N TYR A 565 23.01 5.66 31.61
CA TYR A 565 23.44 6.08 30.27
C TYR A 565 22.53 5.59 29.17
N SER A 566 22.08 4.32 29.26
CA SER A 566 21.17 3.71 28.29
C SER A 566 20.27 2.69 28.99
N ARG A 567 19.01 2.61 28.57
CA ARG A 567 18.02 1.63 29.02
C ARG A 567 17.19 1.18 27.83
N GLU A 568 17.51 -0.02 27.34
CA GLU A 568 16.96 -0.50 26.04
C GLU A 568 16.55 -1.97 26.09
N LEU A 569 15.51 -2.30 25.29
CA LEU A 569 15.17 -3.70 24.98
C LEU A 569 16.22 -4.25 24.00
N CYS A 570 16.89 -5.34 24.39
CA CYS A 570 17.86 -6.00 23.53
C CYS A 570 17.88 -7.51 23.72
N TRP A 571 18.31 -8.24 22.66
CA TRP A 571 18.43 -9.71 22.64
C TRP A 571 19.87 -10.19 22.67
N TRP A 572 20.81 -9.31 22.33
CA TRP A 572 22.18 -9.64 22.05
C TRP A 572 23.07 -9.40 23.27
N PRO A 573 24.21 -10.09 23.39
CA PRO A 573 25.09 -9.91 24.51
C PRO A 573 25.74 -8.51 24.51
N HIS A 574 26.01 -8.01 25.71
CA HIS A 574 26.70 -6.77 26.01
C HIS A 574 27.94 -7.03 26.83
N VAL A 575 28.86 -6.05 26.88
CA VAL A 575 29.95 -6.06 27.85
C VAL A 575 29.41 -6.08 29.27
N LYS A 576 30.14 -6.67 30.21
CA LYS A 576 29.76 -6.64 31.62
C LYS A 576 29.96 -5.25 32.24
N ASP A 577 31.02 -4.61 31.83
CA ASP A 577 31.41 -3.26 32.22
C ASP A 577 32.27 -2.60 31.15
N SER A 578 32.56 -1.31 31.29
CA SER A 578 33.30 -0.55 30.30
C SER A 578 34.78 -0.90 30.20
N SER A 579 35.35 -1.68 31.13
CA SER A 579 36.74 -2.14 31.02
C SER A 579 37.00 -3.05 29.82
N GLN A 580 35.92 -3.63 29.27
CA GLN A 580 35.94 -4.47 28.08
C GLN A 580 35.83 -3.66 26.77
N MET A 581 35.90 -2.32 26.85
CA MET A 581 35.76 -1.44 25.69
C MET A 581 37.05 -0.64 25.44
N TRP A 582 37.26 -0.29 24.18
CA TRP A 582 38.36 0.56 23.74
C TRP A 582 37.86 1.94 23.31
N LYS A 583 38.75 2.81 22.87
CA LYS A 583 38.43 4.14 22.42
C LYS A 583 37.50 4.13 21.21
N PHE A 584 36.32 4.72 21.35
CA PHE A 584 35.34 4.84 20.27
C PHE A 584 35.73 5.95 19.29
N LYS A 585 35.60 5.67 17.96
CA LYS A 585 35.92 6.64 16.92
C LYS A 585 34.96 6.56 15.76
N ILE A 586 34.34 7.70 15.41
CA ILE A 586 33.49 7.83 14.24
C ILE A 586 34.38 8.00 13.00
N LYS A 587 34.21 7.13 12.02
CA LYS A 587 34.95 7.18 10.75
C LYS A 587 34.22 7.95 9.67
N LYS A 588 32.87 7.87 9.63
CA LYS A 588 32.07 8.51 8.59
C LYS A 588 30.61 8.64 9.01
N GLU A 589 30.01 9.74 8.59
CA GLU A 589 28.56 9.94 8.61
C GLU A 589 28.09 10.20 7.17
N GLU A 590 27.02 9.54 6.73
CA GLU A 590 26.50 9.63 5.37
C GLU A 590 24.99 9.41 5.32
N SER A 591 24.31 9.88 4.26
CA SER A 591 22.94 9.50 3.98
C SER A 591 22.88 8.05 3.49
N SER A 592 22.00 7.23 4.05
CA SER A 592 21.77 5.84 3.64
C SER A 592 20.56 5.70 2.71
N SER A 593 19.49 6.43 3.01
CA SER A 593 18.27 6.56 2.22
C SER A 593 17.54 7.84 2.62
N ALA A 594 16.36 8.10 2.04
CA ALA A 594 15.50 9.19 2.49
C ALA A 594 15.21 9.02 4.00
N TRP A 595 15.38 10.09 4.78
CA TRP A 595 15.15 10.12 6.23
C TRP A 595 16.00 9.15 7.06
N VAL A 596 17.06 8.55 6.48
CA VAL A 596 17.96 7.65 7.20
C VAL A 596 19.40 8.09 7.04
N ARG A 597 20.02 8.41 8.19
CA ARG A 597 21.45 8.72 8.30
C ARG A 597 22.19 7.47 8.78
N ARG A 598 23.46 7.38 8.43
CA ARG A 598 24.35 6.28 8.76
C ARG A 598 25.62 6.76 9.39
N ILE A 599 25.93 6.23 10.56
CA ILE A 599 27.23 6.38 11.22
C ILE A 599 28.02 5.09 11.06
N LYS A 600 29.30 5.22 10.67
CA LYS A 600 30.29 4.13 10.72
C LYS A 600 31.32 4.47 11.76
N ALA A 601 31.54 3.57 12.72
CA ALA A 601 32.48 3.77 13.82
C ALA A 601 33.29 2.50 14.10
N ILE A 602 34.36 2.65 14.84
CA ILE A 602 35.25 1.56 15.29
C ILE A 602 35.60 1.76 16.77
N LEU A 603 36.17 0.73 17.37
CA LEU A 603 36.91 0.82 18.64
C LEU A 603 38.40 0.68 18.34
N GLU A 604 39.18 1.69 18.71
CA GLU A 604 40.65 1.68 18.56
C GLU A 604 41.27 1.11 19.83
N LYS A 605 42.02 -0.03 19.69
CA LYS A 605 42.74 -0.68 20.79
C LYS A 605 43.92 0.16 21.24
#